data_7a75a146a79e2677ab8e26ee1ec5531b
#
_entry.id   7a75a146a79e2677ab8e26ee1ec5531b
#
_cell.length_a   1.000
_cell.length_b   1.000
_cell.length_c   1.000
_cell.angle_alpha   90.00
_cell.angle_beta   90.00
_cell.angle_gamma   90.00
#
_symmetry.space_group_name_H-M   'P 1'
#
loop_
_entity.id
_entity.type
_entity.pdbx_description
1 polymer ?
#
loop_
_entity_poly.entity_id
_entity_poly.type
_entity_poly.pdbx_seq_one_letter_code
_entity_poly.pdbx_strand_id
1 'polypeptide(L)'
;YWINSKANPITQVPIPHGSRDNFIEVTSSGLMFFLIPWGILLFILPYIFYRYYSKRYIFFGLSLTLLTVLGTGGTTPIPLAILGKNAFNILTLDRFTLWASIMSLPIFGEFVYRLVEGDLRTALQVKFGSVYRRIVGGLFAGCFLFFAVFTMTLGYFRPLQPQKINFLPIVNFLNQDQHDHWRFLPLGFGDQMAYLSTQTKAMTVDGNYHSARRLPELTSRAVERLENSKFRGLEGIGSLQQFLTVPEKYNLKYVFSNDRYYDPLHMLIRFFKKNKRKIGFSTPNTSRNSIGFD
;
A
#
# COMPACT_ATOMS: atom_id res chain seq x y z
N TYR A 1 12.60 19.06 12.39
CA TYR A 1 13.00 17.72 11.91
C TYR A 1 13.99 17.82 10.75
N TRP A 2 13.73 18.67 9.77
CA TRP A 2 14.59 18.88 8.60
C TRP A 2 15.94 19.55 8.92
N ILE A 3 15.97 20.45 9.89
CA ILE A 3 17.15 21.25 10.24
C ILE A 3 18.16 20.42 11.05
N ASN A 4 17.72 19.43 11.82
CA ASN A 4 18.60 18.60 12.67
C ASN A 4 18.95 17.23 12.05
N SER A 5 18.55 16.94 10.81
CA SER A 5 18.82 15.66 10.17
C SER A 5 20.27 15.47 9.69
N LYS A 6 21.12 16.50 9.81
CA LYS A 6 22.52 16.44 9.38
C LYS A 6 23.40 15.50 10.22
N ALA A 7 23.02 15.21 11.46
CA ALA A 7 23.84 14.41 12.37
C ALA A 7 23.77 12.88 12.13
N ASN A 8 22.72 12.40 11.47
CA ASN A 8 22.57 10.98 11.11
C ASN A 8 21.69 10.89 9.86
N PRO A 9 22.25 11.09 8.66
CA PRO A 9 21.50 10.88 7.45
C PRO A 9 21.03 9.43 7.42
N ILE A 10 19.73 9.23 7.57
CA ILE A 10 19.11 7.95 7.24
C ILE A 10 19.30 7.82 5.74
N THR A 11 20.28 7.03 5.32
CA THR A 11 20.46 6.63 3.94
C THR A 11 19.29 5.73 3.59
N GLN A 12 18.21 6.35 3.12
CA GLN A 12 17.07 5.61 2.60
C GLN A 12 17.38 5.19 1.17
N VAL A 13 17.47 3.91 0.97
CA VAL A 13 17.40 3.34 -0.38
C VAL A 13 15.98 3.58 -0.91
N PRO A 14 15.84 3.97 -2.19
CA PRO A 14 14.54 4.09 -2.84
C PRO A 14 13.77 2.79 -2.68
N ILE A 15 12.65 2.84 -1.97
CA ILE A 15 11.79 1.68 -1.83
C ILE A 15 10.79 1.71 -2.98
N PRO A 16 10.76 0.72 -3.88
CA PRO A 16 9.80 0.69 -4.95
C PRO A 16 8.39 0.71 -4.39
N HIS A 17 7.60 1.69 -4.83
CA HIS A 17 6.20 1.80 -4.48
C HIS A 17 5.38 2.02 -5.75
N GLY A 18 4.30 1.27 -5.92
CA GLY A 18 3.49 1.31 -7.15
C GLY A 18 2.92 2.68 -7.49
N SER A 19 2.77 3.59 -6.51
CA SER A 19 2.33 4.97 -6.78
C SER A 19 3.36 5.81 -7.56
N ARG A 20 4.58 5.31 -7.76
CA ARG A 20 5.65 5.94 -8.54
C ARG A 20 5.90 5.27 -9.88
N ASP A 21 5.17 4.21 -10.17
CA ASP A 21 5.27 3.51 -11.45
C ASP A 21 4.73 4.39 -12.58
N ASN A 22 5.14 4.07 -13.79
CA ASN A 22 4.46 4.55 -15.00
C ASN A 22 3.13 3.79 -15.12
N PHE A 23 2.02 4.46 -14.94
CA PHE A 23 0.68 3.85 -14.90
C PHE A 23 0.21 3.31 -16.25
N ILE A 24 0.85 3.72 -17.35
CA ILE A 24 0.58 3.19 -18.70
C ILE A 24 1.25 1.83 -18.83
N GLU A 25 2.48 1.70 -18.34
CA GLU A 25 3.24 0.44 -18.39
C GLU A 25 2.77 -0.56 -17.33
N VAL A 26 2.51 -0.06 -16.10
CA VAL A 26 2.05 -0.86 -14.97
C VAL A 26 0.58 -0.51 -14.68
N THR A 27 -0.32 -1.05 -15.51
CA THR A 27 -1.76 -0.75 -15.44
C THR A 27 -2.40 -1.08 -14.08
N SER A 28 -1.90 -2.09 -13.38
CA SER A 28 -2.37 -2.41 -12.01
C SER A 28 -2.08 -1.28 -11.02
N SER A 29 -0.94 -0.61 -11.15
CA SER A 29 -0.60 0.56 -10.33
C SER A 29 -1.48 1.75 -10.69
N GLY A 30 -1.72 1.99 -11.99
CA GLY A 30 -2.64 3.03 -12.46
C GLY A 30 -4.07 2.82 -11.97
N LEU A 31 -4.56 1.58 -11.99
CA LEU A 31 -5.87 1.24 -11.45
C LEU A 31 -5.96 1.55 -9.95
N MET A 32 -4.99 1.07 -9.16
CA MET A 32 -5.03 1.19 -7.70
C MET A 32 -4.78 2.60 -7.20
N PHE A 33 -3.83 3.32 -7.79
CA PHE A 33 -3.35 4.59 -7.24
C PHE A 33 -3.90 5.82 -7.95
N PHE A 34 -4.56 5.65 -9.11
CA PHE A 34 -5.15 6.75 -9.85
C PHE A 34 -6.64 6.54 -10.13
N LEU A 35 -7.03 5.48 -10.84
CA LEU A 35 -8.42 5.30 -11.26
C LEU A 35 -9.38 5.07 -10.10
N ILE A 36 -9.02 4.24 -9.12
CA ILE A 36 -9.89 3.97 -7.96
C ILE A 36 -10.10 5.21 -7.09
N PRO A 37 -9.06 5.98 -6.69
CA PRO A 37 -9.25 7.20 -5.91
C PRO A 37 -10.11 8.25 -6.62
N TRP A 38 -9.98 8.40 -7.94
CA TRP A 38 -10.81 9.31 -8.71
C TRP A 38 -12.21 8.78 -8.93
N GLY A 39 -12.37 7.50 -9.25
CA GLY A 39 -13.65 6.86 -9.47
C GLY A 39 -14.54 7.65 -10.42
N ILE A 40 -15.78 7.90 -9.97
CA ILE A 40 -16.78 8.64 -10.75
C ILE A 40 -16.39 10.10 -11.03
N LEU A 41 -15.50 10.70 -10.23
CA LEU A 41 -15.06 12.10 -10.41
C LEU A 41 -14.36 12.31 -11.75
N LEU A 42 -13.77 11.26 -12.36
CA LEU A 42 -13.14 11.34 -13.67
C LEU A 42 -14.12 11.79 -14.76
N PHE A 43 -15.39 11.39 -14.70
CA PHE A 43 -16.39 11.75 -15.68
C PHE A 43 -16.75 13.23 -15.66
N ILE A 44 -16.58 13.89 -14.52
CA ILE A 44 -16.89 15.30 -14.34
C ILE A 44 -15.64 16.16 -14.12
N LEU A 45 -14.45 15.58 -14.30
CA LEU A 45 -13.18 16.26 -14.09
C LEU A 45 -13.07 17.60 -14.87
N PRO A 46 -13.49 17.68 -16.16
CA PRO A 46 -13.48 18.94 -16.88
C PRO A 46 -14.36 20.01 -16.21
N TYR A 47 -15.53 19.62 -15.68
CA TYR A 47 -16.41 20.53 -14.96
C TYR A 47 -15.79 20.99 -13.64
N ILE A 48 -15.13 20.09 -12.91
CA ILE A 48 -14.44 20.41 -11.65
C ILE A 48 -13.35 21.47 -11.93
N PHE A 49 -12.51 21.27 -12.92
CA PHE A 49 -11.50 22.25 -13.31
C PHE A 49 -12.13 23.59 -13.75
N TYR A 50 -13.14 23.56 -14.61
CA TYR A 50 -13.86 24.77 -15.03
C TYR A 50 -14.36 25.58 -13.84
N ARG A 51 -14.94 24.93 -12.82
CA ARG A 51 -15.47 25.62 -11.62
C ARG A 51 -14.35 26.19 -10.75
N TYR A 52 -13.28 25.45 -10.52
CA TYR A 52 -12.16 25.89 -9.69
C TYR A 52 -11.29 26.96 -10.37
N TYR A 53 -11.22 26.99 -11.70
CA TYR A 53 -10.52 28.06 -12.46
C TYR A 53 -11.30 29.35 -12.60
N SER A 54 -12.39 29.51 -11.85
CA SER A 54 -13.07 30.79 -11.73
C SER A 54 -12.25 31.80 -10.89
N LYS A 55 -12.47 33.12 -11.13
CA LYS A 55 -11.74 34.17 -10.39
C LYS A 55 -11.80 34.01 -8.87
N ARG A 56 -12.93 33.48 -8.33
CA ARG A 56 -13.15 33.29 -6.90
C ARG A 56 -12.34 32.12 -6.33
N TYR A 57 -12.10 31.10 -7.13
CA TYR A 57 -11.54 29.82 -6.65
C TYR A 57 -10.22 29.44 -7.32
N ILE A 58 -9.53 30.39 -7.95
CA ILE A 58 -8.32 30.14 -8.75
C ILE A 58 -7.23 29.40 -7.97
N PHE A 59 -7.06 29.72 -6.69
CA PHE A 59 -6.07 29.02 -5.84
C PHE A 59 -6.42 27.55 -5.63
N PHE A 60 -7.71 27.23 -5.52
CA PHE A 60 -8.17 25.84 -5.49
C PHE A 60 -7.92 25.12 -6.81
N GLY A 61 -8.12 25.81 -7.93
CA GLY A 61 -7.81 25.27 -9.26
C GLY A 61 -6.33 24.96 -9.42
N LEU A 62 -5.46 25.88 -9.02
CA LEU A 62 -4.01 25.67 -9.04
C LEU A 62 -3.58 24.53 -8.11
N SER A 63 -4.14 24.49 -6.90
CA SER A 63 -3.87 23.40 -5.94
C SER A 63 -4.34 22.05 -6.46
N LEU A 64 -5.54 21.99 -7.04
CA LEU A 64 -6.06 20.78 -7.64
C LEU A 64 -5.18 20.30 -8.80
N THR A 65 -4.73 21.22 -9.66
CA THR A 65 -3.81 20.88 -10.76
C THR A 65 -2.51 20.31 -10.22
N LEU A 66 -1.91 20.97 -9.25
CA LEU A 66 -0.67 20.49 -8.63
C LEU A 66 -0.84 19.09 -8.03
N LEU A 67 -1.90 18.90 -7.24
CA LEU A 67 -2.17 17.60 -6.61
C LEU A 67 -2.44 16.49 -7.66
N THR A 68 -3.23 16.82 -8.69
CA THR A 68 -3.52 15.86 -9.76
C THR A 68 -2.25 15.47 -10.51
N VAL A 69 -1.40 16.45 -10.85
CA VAL A 69 -0.15 16.21 -11.56
C VAL A 69 0.83 15.40 -10.69
N LEU A 70 0.97 15.75 -9.41
CA LEU A 70 1.80 14.95 -8.48
C LEU A 70 1.27 13.53 -8.32
N GLY A 71 -0.06 13.36 -8.38
CA GLY A 71 -0.72 12.06 -8.31
C GLY A 71 -0.54 11.17 -9.54
N THR A 72 -0.01 11.68 -10.67
CA THR A 72 0.27 10.85 -11.86
C THR A 72 1.45 9.90 -11.70
N GLY A 73 2.14 9.94 -10.57
CA GLY A 73 3.26 9.05 -10.31
C GLY A 73 4.43 9.26 -11.27
N GLY A 74 4.99 8.14 -11.75
CA GLY A 74 6.05 8.13 -12.77
C GLY A 74 5.53 8.20 -14.22
N THR A 75 4.22 8.34 -14.42
CA THR A 75 3.62 8.44 -15.76
C THR A 75 4.04 9.72 -16.47
N THR A 76 4.28 10.80 -15.71
CA THR A 76 4.81 12.05 -16.23
C THR A 76 6.11 12.42 -15.52
N PRO A 77 7.05 13.14 -16.16
CA PRO A 77 8.30 13.57 -15.53
C PRO A 77 8.10 14.68 -14.48
N ILE A 78 6.91 15.28 -14.42
CA ILE A 78 6.63 16.48 -13.63
C ILE A 78 6.75 16.22 -12.12
N PRO A 79 6.20 15.13 -11.53
CA PRO A 79 6.38 14.84 -10.12
C PRO A 79 7.85 14.76 -9.71
N LEU A 80 8.69 14.10 -10.52
CA LEU A 80 10.11 14.01 -10.29
C LEU A 80 10.80 15.38 -10.37
N ALA A 81 10.41 16.20 -11.34
CA ALA A 81 10.97 17.55 -11.52
C ALA A 81 10.61 18.49 -10.36
N ILE A 82 9.38 18.45 -9.86
CA ILE A 82 8.90 19.30 -8.75
C ILE A 82 9.47 18.83 -7.41
N LEU A 83 9.42 17.54 -7.12
CA LEU A 83 9.81 16.99 -5.81
C LEU A 83 11.33 16.78 -5.70
N GLY A 84 12.00 16.64 -6.82
CA GLY A 84 13.39 16.19 -6.86
C GLY A 84 13.52 14.69 -6.53
N LYS A 85 14.68 14.11 -6.86
CA LYS A 85 14.93 12.66 -6.76
C LYS A 85 14.70 12.10 -5.34
N ASN A 86 15.15 12.82 -4.33
CA ASN A 86 15.07 12.33 -2.95
C ASN A 86 13.63 12.27 -2.44
N ALA A 87 12.87 13.36 -2.58
CA ALA A 87 11.48 13.38 -2.14
C ALA A 87 10.59 12.44 -2.98
N PHE A 88 10.80 12.38 -4.29
CA PHE A 88 10.10 11.45 -5.17
C PHE A 88 10.29 9.99 -4.74
N ASN A 89 11.49 9.60 -4.34
CA ASN A 89 11.82 8.24 -3.93
C ASN A 89 11.31 7.87 -2.51
N ILE A 90 10.98 8.85 -1.68
CA ILE A 90 10.52 8.66 -0.31
C ILE A 90 8.99 8.75 -0.21
N LEU A 91 8.39 9.73 -0.91
CA LEU A 91 6.95 9.98 -0.82
C LEU A 91 6.14 8.92 -1.56
N THR A 92 4.99 8.58 -1.01
CA THR A 92 3.96 7.80 -1.70
C THR A 92 3.02 8.78 -2.40
N LEU A 93 3.01 8.76 -3.74
CA LEU A 93 2.37 9.79 -4.56
C LEU A 93 0.84 9.60 -4.67
N ASP A 94 0.33 8.41 -4.33
CA ASP A 94 -1.09 8.11 -4.21
C ASP A 94 -1.86 9.06 -3.26
N ARG A 95 -1.18 9.59 -2.26
CA ARG A 95 -1.75 10.57 -1.34
C ARG A 95 -2.18 11.86 -2.05
N PHE A 96 -1.42 12.29 -3.04
CA PHE A 96 -1.78 13.48 -3.84
C PHE A 96 -3.04 13.23 -4.66
N THR A 97 -3.18 12.04 -5.27
CA THR A 97 -4.41 11.63 -5.96
C THR A 97 -5.59 11.61 -5.00
N LEU A 98 -5.43 11.05 -3.82
CA LEU A 98 -6.48 11.01 -2.80
C LEU A 98 -6.89 12.44 -2.37
N TRP A 99 -5.93 13.32 -2.12
CA TRP A 99 -6.24 14.70 -1.74
C TRP A 99 -6.92 15.48 -2.86
N ALA A 100 -6.49 15.27 -4.11
CA ALA A 100 -7.15 15.87 -5.27
C ALA A 100 -8.61 15.39 -5.40
N SER A 101 -8.88 14.11 -5.20
CA SER A 101 -10.25 13.58 -5.24
C SER A 101 -11.11 14.11 -4.10
N ILE A 102 -10.58 14.15 -2.85
CA ILE A 102 -11.30 14.75 -1.71
C ILE A 102 -11.62 16.23 -1.97
N MET A 103 -10.64 17.00 -2.48
CA MET A 103 -10.82 18.40 -2.81
C MET A 103 -11.89 18.62 -3.89
N SER A 104 -12.12 17.63 -4.73
CA SER A 104 -13.12 17.67 -5.82
C SER A 104 -14.55 17.41 -5.33
N LEU A 105 -14.76 16.82 -4.14
CA LEU A 105 -16.08 16.43 -3.64
C LEU A 105 -17.08 17.58 -3.51
N PRO A 106 -16.72 18.81 -3.05
CA PRO A 106 -17.68 19.91 -2.99
C PRO A 106 -18.24 20.29 -4.36
N ILE A 107 -17.40 20.31 -5.39
CA ILE A 107 -17.84 20.59 -6.78
C ILE A 107 -18.65 19.43 -7.35
N PHE A 108 -18.31 18.21 -6.98
CA PHE A 108 -19.14 17.04 -7.31
C PHE A 108 -20.53 17.16 -6.70
N GLY A 109 -20.65 17.53 -5.43
CA GLY A 109 -21.94 17.78 -4.78
C GLY A 109 -22.74 18.89 -5.47
N GLU A 110 -22.07 20.01 -5.82
CA GLU A 110 -22.70 21.09 -6.62
C GLU A 110 -23.20 20.56 -7.97
N PHE A 111 -22.38 19.77 -8.67
CA PHE A 111 -22.77 19.19 -9.95
C PHE A 111 -24.01 18.31 -9.83
N VAL A 112 -24.04 17.42 -8.83
CA VAL A 112 -25.21 16.56 -8.58
C VAL A 112 -26.45 17.39 -8.26
N TYR A 113 -26.34 18.41 -7.40
CA TYR A 113 -27.44 19.31 -7.10
C TYR A 113 -27.98 20.00 -8.35
N ARG A 114 -27.10 20.56 -9.17
CA ARG A 114 -27.49 21.23 -10.44
C ARG A 114 -28.14 20.25 -11.43
N LEU A 115 -27.72 19.00 -11.43
CA LEU A 115 -28.28 17.94 -12.29
C LEU A 115 -29.67 17.51 -11.82
N VAL A 116 -29.92 17.46 -10.51
CA VAL A 116 -31.17 16.95 -9.93
C VAL A 116 -32.21 18.06 -9.80
N GLU A 117 -31.84 19.23 -9.30
CA GLU A 117 -32.77 20.33 -8.94
C GLU A 117 -32.45 21.68 -9.60
N GLY A 118 -31.23 21.85 -10.13
CA GLY A 118 -30.74 23.11 -10.60
C GLY A 118 -30.93 23.36 -12.10
N ASP A 119 -30.15 24.31 -12.60
CA ASP A 119 -30.16 24.81 -13.98
C ASP A 119 -29.78 23.78 -15.04
N LEU A 120 -28.85 22.85 -14.72
CA LEU A 120 -28.51 21.76 -15.63
C LEU A 120 -29.70 20.84 -15.90
N ARG A 121 -30.55 20.59 -14.90
CA ARG A 121 -31.81 19.87 -15.10
C ARG A 121 -32.68 20.56 -16.13
N THR A 122 -32.89 21.88 -15.97
CA THR A 122 -33.75 22.65 -16.85
C THR A 122 -33.18 22.69 -18.28
N ALA A 123 -31.88 22.95 -18.44
CA ALA A 123 -31.20 22.96 -19.72
C ALA A 123 -31.29 21.60 -20.45
N LEU A 124 -31.10 20.50 -19.76
CA LEU A 124 -31.22 19.18 -20.33
C LEU A 124 -32.68 18.83 -20.70
N GLN A 125 -33.64 19.28 -19.90
CA GLN A 125 -35.05 19.12 -20.22
C GLN A 125 -35.49 19.89 -21.49
N VAL A 126 -35.02 21.15 -21.63
CA VAL A 126 -35.32 21.97 -22.79
C VAL A 126 -34.69 21.38 -24.06
N LYS A 127 -33.42 20.95 -23.96
CA LYS A 127 -32.66 20.53 -25.16
C LYS A 127 -32.98 19.10 -25.61
N PHE A 128 -33.24 18.17 -24.68
CA PHE A 128 -33.29 16.73 -24.96
C PHE A 128 -34.56 16.05 -24.44
N GLY A 129 -35.46 16.78 -23.84
CA GLY A 129 -36.68 16.27 -23.25
C GLY A 129 -36.45 15.50 -21.94
N SER A 130 -37.54 15.02 -21.32
CA SER A 130 -37.52 14.34 -20.04
C SER A 130 -36.83 12.97 -20.07
N VAL A 131 -36.82 12.30 -21.23
CA VAL A 131 -36.23 10.96 -21.40
C VAL A 131 -34.72 11.03 -21.27
N TYR A 132 -34.08 12.00 -21.94
CA TYR A 132 -32.64 12.18 -21.86
C TYR A 132 -32.13 12.37 -20.40
N ARG A 133 -32.86 13.16 -19.62
CA ARG A 133 -32.55 13.38 -18.21
C ARG A 133 -32.58 12.07 -17.41
N ARG A 134 -33.56 11.21 -17.66
CA ARG A 134 -33.65 9.88 -16.99
C ARG A 134 -32.47 8.97 -17.38
N ILE A 135 -32.11 8.99 -18.68
CA ILE A 135 -30.96 8.22 -19.17
C ILE A 135 -29.68 8.70 -18.52
N VAL A 136 -29.40 10.02 -18.56
CA VAL A 136 -28.17 10.60 -17.97
C VAL A 136 -28.12 10.34 -16.45
N GLY A 137 -29.25 10.59 -15.75
CA GLY A 137 -29.35 10.31 -14.31
C GLY A 137 -29.14 8.82 -13.98
N GLY A 138 -29.75 7.93 -14.78
CA GLY A 138 -29.58 6.49 -14.62
C GLY A 138 -28.15 6.01 -14.88
N LEU A 139 -27.49 6.51 -15.93
CA LEU A 139 -26.08 6.21 -16.21
C LEU A 139 -25.18 6.69 -15.08
N PHE A 140 -25.42 7.91 -14.58
CA PHE A 140 -24.64 8.47 -13.50
C PHE A 140 -24.80 7.67 -12.20
N ALA A 141 -26.05 7.35 -11.83
CA ALA A 141 -26.34 6.49 -10.68
C ALA A 141 -25.76 5.08 -10.84
N GLY A 142 -25.83 4.51 -12.05
CA GLY A 142 -25.23 3.22 -12.37
C GLY A 142 -23.72 3.23 -12.25
N CYS A 143 -23.04 4.26 -12.77
CA CYS A 143 -21.59 4.42 -12.59
C CYS A 143 -21.21 4.57 -11.12
N PHE A 144 -21.95 5.37 -10.36
CA PHE A 144 -21.72 5.54 -8.93
C PHE A 144 -21.85 4.19 -8.18
N LEU A 145 -22.93 3.48 -8.42
CA LEU A 145 -23.16 2.18 -7.82
C LEU A 145 -22.07 1.19 -8.21
N PHE A 146 -21.69 1.14 -9.48
CA PHE A 146 -20.61 0.29 -9.97
C PHE A 146 -19.30 0.57 -9.24
N PHE A 147 -18.85 1.82 -9.17
CA PHE A 147 -17.61 2.17 -8.48
C PHE A 147 -17.69 1.91 -6.97
N ALA A 148 -18.84 2.14 -6.34
CA ALA A 148 -19.05 1.85 -4.93
C ALA A 148 -18.92 0.34 -4.66
N VAL A 149 -19.66 -0.47 -5.41
CA VAL A 149 -19.61 -1.95 -5.29
C VAL A 149 -18.21 -2.47 -5.63
N PHE A 150 -17.59 -1.99 -6.72
CA PHE A 150 -16.24 -2.38 -7.10
C PHE A 150 -15.23 -2.08 -5.98
N THR A 151 -15.28 -0.88 -5.39
CA THR A 151 -14.39 -0.50 -4.30
C THR A 151 -14.61 -1.35 -3.04
N MET A 152 -15.86 -1.61 -2.68
CA MET A 152 -16.21 -2.47 -1.54
C MET A 152 -15.73 -3.92 -1.73
N THR A 153 -15.80 -4.43 -2.95
CA THR A 153 -15.43 -5.82 -3.26
C THR A 153 -13.95 -5.99 -3.55
N LEU A 154 -13.20 -4.90 -3.78
CA LEU A 154 -11.80 -4.95 -4.15
C LEU A 154 -10.95 -5.70 -3.10
N GLY A 155 -11.19 -5.47 -1.82
CA GLY A 155 -10.51 -6.15 -0.72
C GLY A 155 -10.80 -7.66 -0.67
N TYR A 156 -11.95 -8.09 -1.22
CA TYR A 156 -12.32 -9.50 -1.32
C TYR A 156 -11.55 -10.21 -2.44
N PHE A 157 -11.43 -9.56 -3.61
CA PHE A 157 -10.69 -10.11 -4.75
C PHE A 157 -9.17 -10.05 -4.57
N ARG A 158 -8.68 -9.07 -3.84
CA ARG A 158 -7.26 -8.89 -3.56
C ARG A 158 -7.06 -8.54 -2.09
N PRO A 159 -7.04 -9.55 -1.20
CA PRO A 159 -6.84 -9.30 0.22
C PRO A 159 -5.48 -8.61 0.43
N LEU A 160 -5.51 -7.37 0.90
CA LEU A 160 -4.32 -6.56 1.19
C LEU A 160 -3.69 -6.97 2.52
N GLN A 161 -4.50 -7.55 3.40
CA GLN A 161 -4.09 -8.00 4.73
C GLN A 161 -4.54 -9.46 4.93
N PRO A 162 -3.77 -10.26 5.66
CA PRO A 162 -4.20 -11.60 6.05
C PRO A 162 -5.42 -11.53 6.99
N GLN A 163 -6.17 -12.61 7.04
CA GLN A 163 -7.22 -12.78 8.03
C GLN A 163 -6.67 -12.62 9.45
N LYS A 164 -7.54 -12.28 10.41
CA LYS A 164 -7.14 -12.11 11.81
C LYS A 164 -6.42 -13.35 12.34
N ILE A 165 -5.22 -13.15 12.85
CA ILE A 165 -4.34 -14.20 13.35
C ILE A 165 -4.52 -14.27 14.88
N ASN A 166 -4.64 -15.48 15.41
CA ASN A 166 -4.52 -15.69 16.85
C ASN A 166 -3.03 -15.73 17.24
N PHE A 167 -2.56 -14.69 17.91
CA PHE A 167 -1.16 -14.58 18.33
C PHE A 167 -0.85 -15.26 19.66
N LEU A 168 -1.85 -15.66 20.43
CA LEU A 168 -1.65 -16.19 21.78
C LEU A 168 -0.63 -17.35 21.83
N PRO A 169 -0.66 -18.34 20.92
CA PRO A 169 0.35 -19.40 20.90
C PRO A 169 1.78 -18.90 20.67
N ILE A 170 1.93 -17.90 19.76
CA ILE A 170 3.24 -17.32 19.44
C ILE A 170 3.75 -16.49 20.63
N VAL A 171 2.87 -15.69 21.25
CA VAL A 171 3.20 -14.86 22.40
C VAL A 171 3.63 -15.74 23.57
N ASN A 172 2.87 -16.81 23.87
CA ASN A 172 3.21 -17.75 24.94
C ASN A 172 4.57 -18.42 24.67
N PHE A 173 4.81 -18.85 23.43
CA PHE A 173 6.08 -19.44 23.05
C PHE A 173 7.24 -18.44 23.21
N LEU A 174 7.10 -17.20 22.73
CA LEU A 174 8.15 -16.20 22.81
C LEU A 174 8.43 -15.73 24.24
N ASN A 175 7.46 -15.79 25.15
CA ASN A 175 7.60 -15.34 26.54
C ASN A 175 8.02 -16.48 27.50
N GLN A 176 8.21 -17.71 27.00
CA GLN A 176 8.70 -18.87 27.77
C GLN A 176 10.18 -19.11 27.51
N ASP A 177 10.85 -19.81 28.42
CA ASP A 177 12.19 -20.39 28.26
C ASP A 177 13.26 -19.42 27.71
N GLN A 178 13.13 -18.12 28.01
CA GLN A 178 14.02 -17.07 27.51
C GLN A 178 14.06 -16.96 25.98
N HIS A 179 12.98 -17.37 25.29
CA HIS A 179 12.90 -17.23 23.84
C HIS A 179 12.88 -15.78 23.40
N ASP A 180 12.49 -14.86 24.25
CA ASP A 180 12.51 -13.40 24.03
C ASP A 180 13.94 -12.81 23.89
N HIS A 181 14.98 -13.54 24.28
CA HIS A 181 16.37 -13.16 24.02
C HIS A 181 16.76 -13.27 22.54
N TRP A 182 16.00 -14.03 21.75
CA TRP A 182 16.23 -14.22 20.34
C TRP A 182 15.28 -13.37 19.49
N ARG A 183 15.72 -13.03 18.29
CA ARG A 183 14.84 -12.36 17.33
C ARG A 183 14.00 -13.35 16.55
N PHE A 184 12.87 -12.86 16.09
CA PHE A 184 11.97 -13.61 15.22
C PHE A 184 11.71 -12.85 13.92
N LEU A 185 11.27 -13.60 12.89
CA LEU A 185 10.85 -13.07 11.59
C LEU A 185 9.42 -13.55 11.30
N PRO A 186 8.44 -12.65 11.25
CA PRO A 186 7.08 -12.99 10.83
C PRO A 186 6.94 -12.89 9.31
N LEU A 187 6.35 -13.92 8.68
CA LEU A 187 6.08 -13.98 7.26
C LEU A 187 4.58 -14.20 7.01
N GLY A 188 3.94 -13.30 6.28
CA GLY A 188 2.52 -13.37 5.97
C GLY A 188 1.60 -12.86 7.07
N PHE A 189 2.09 -12.00 7.94
CA PHE A 189 1.33 -11.39 9.03
C PHE A 189 0.73 -10.03 8.64
N GLY A 190 1.22 -9.42 7.58
CA GLY A 190 0.81 -8.06 7.21
C GLY A 190 1.05 -7.07 8.33
N ASP A 191 0.16 -6.08 8.47
CA ASP A 191 0.27 -5.06 9.52
C ASP A 191 0.02 -5.61 10.93
N GLN A 192 -0.55 -6.82 11.04
CA GLN A 192 -0.78 -7.47 12.33
C GLN A 192 0.53 -7.84 13.06
N MET A 193 1.67 -7.88 12.34
CA MET A 193 2.99 -8.04 12.97
C MET A 193 3.29 -6.93 13.99
N ALA A 194 2.80 -5.72 13.77
CA ALA A 194 2.98 -4.63 14.71
C ALA A 194 2.25 -4.91 16.04
N TYR A 195 1.04 -5.48 15.96
CA TYR A 195 0.31 -5.90 17.16
C TYR A 195 1.03 -7.04 17.90
N LEU A 196 1.53 -8.06 17.18
CA LEU A 196 2.34 -9.12 17.81
C LEU A 196 3.53 -8.53 18.57
N SER A 197 4.22 -7.55 17.99
CA SER A 197 5.38 -6.91 18.62
C SER A 197 5.04 -6.14 19.91
N THR A 198 3.77 -5.77 20.15
CA THR A 198 3.34 -5.16 21.41
C THR A 198 3.04 -6.18 22.51
N GLN A 199 2.91 -7.46 22.17
CA GLN A 199 2.52 -8.52 23.10
C GLN A 199 3.70 -9.33 23.63
N THR A 200 4.92 -9.11 23.14
CA THR A 200 6.12 -9.82 23.54
C THR A 200 7.31 -8.86 23.70
N LYS A 201 8.28 -9.24 24.51
CA LYS A 201 9.58 -8.55 24.63
C LYS A 201 10.54 -8.95 23.51
N ALA A 202 10.28 -10.06 22.83
CA ALA A 202 11.11 -10.54 21.73
C ALA A 202 11.13 -9.52 20.59
N MET A 203 12.33 -9.30 20.02
CA MET A 203 12.50 -8.34 18.93
C MET A 203 12.34 -9.04 17.57
N THR A 204 11.74 -8.37 16.60
CA THR A 204 11.75 -8.82 15.21
C THR A 204 12.98 -8.29 14.47
N VAL A 205 13.42 -9.00 13.43
CA VAL A 205 14.49 -8.53 12.54
C VAL A 205 13.99 -7.47 11.55
N ASP A 206 12.71 -7.47 11.23
CA ASP A 206 12.08 -6.51 10.35
C ASP A 206 10.86 -5.87 11.04
N GLY A 207 10.62 -4.61 10.76
CA GLY A 207 9.51 -3.84 11.33
C GLY A 207 8.50 -3.44 10.27
N ASN A 208 7.33 -3.01 10.73
CA ASN A 208 6.27 -2.49 9.83
C ASN A 208 6.65 -1.14 9.19
N TYR A 209 7.54 -0.39 9.84
CA TYR A 209 7.98 0.92 9.37
C TYR A 209 9.29 0.83 8.59
N HIS A 210 9.21 0.82 7.27
CA HIS A 210 10.37 0.81 6.39
C HIS A 210 11.29 2.03 6.56
N SER A 211 10.76 3.18 6.92
CA SER A 211 11.54 4.41 7.17
C SER A 211 12.39 4.35 8.46
N ALA A 212 12.12 3.42 9.35
CA ALA A 212 12.88 3.22 10.58
C ALA A 212 13.95 2.13 10.47
N ARG A 213 14.07 1.46 9.33
CA ARG A 213 15.05 0.40 9.10
C ARG A 213 16.47 0.95 9.13
N ARG A 214 17.35 0.30 9.87
CA ARG A 214 18.75 0.68 10.01
C ARG A 214 19.73 -0.39 9.58
N LEU A 215 19.29 -1.63 9.43
CA LEU A 215 20.16 -2.71 8.96
C LEU A 215 20.48 -2.48 7.49
N PRO A 216 21.76 -2.48 7.09
CA PRO A 216 22.16 -2.30 5.68
C PRO A 216 21.49 -3.29 4.74
N GLU A 217 21.27 -4.52 5.19
CA GLU A 217 20.62 -5.58 4.42
C GLU A 217 19.14 -5.30 4.13
N LEU A 218 18.46 -4.55 5.01
CA LEU A 218 17.08 -4.11 4.78
C LEU A 218 17.00 -2.85 3.92
N THR A 219 18.09 -2.10 3.81
CA THR A 219 18.15 -0.84 3.07
C THR A 219 18.85 -0.95 1.73
N SER A 220 19.68 -1.99 1.53
CA SER A 220 20.44 -2.22 0.28
C SER A 220 19.59 -2.79 -0.86
N ARG A 221 18.49 -3.44 -0.54
CA ARG A 221 17.56 -4.00 -1.52
C ARG A 221 16.17 -3.43 -1.32
N ALA A 222 15.52 -3.15 -2.42
CA ALA A 222 14.27 -2.44 -2.47
C ALA A 222 13.06 -3.32 -2.13
N VAL A 223 12.98 -3.80 -0.89
CA VAL A 223 11.77 -4.46 -0.37
C VAL A 223 11.19 -3.63 0.77
N GLU A 224 9.91 -3.41 0.72
CA GLU A 224 9.20 -2.63 1.74
C GLU A 224 9.21 -3.37 3.09
N ARG A 225 8.96 -4.68 3.06
CA ARG A 225 9.06 -5.63 4.19
C ARG A 225 9.63 -6.94 3.69
N LEU A 226 10.32 -7.70 4.53
CA LEU A 226 10.85 -9.01 4.15
C LEU A 226 9.73 -9.98 3.71
N GLU A 227 8.55 -9.91 4.30
CA GLU A 227 7.39 -10.70 3.87
C GLU A 227 6.92 -10.36 2.45
N ASN A 228 7.19 -9.13 1.96
CA ASN A 228 6.86 -8.71 0.61
C ASN A 228 7.87 -9.21 -0.44
N SER A 229 8.94 -9.86 -0.02
CA SER A 229 9.97 -10.41 -0.91
C SER A 229 9.39 -11.35 -1.97
N LYS A 230 8.32 -12.07 -1.66
CA LYS A 230 7.61 -12.94 -2.61
C LYS A 230 7.07 -12.22 -3.85
N PHE A 231 6.76 -10.92 -3.73
CA PHE A 231 6.16 -10.13 -4.81
C PHE A 231 7.21 -9.47 -5.72
N ARG A 232 8.50 -9.55 -5.37
CA ARG A 232 9.60 -8.87 -6.07
C ARG A 232 10.51 -9.82 -6.85
N GLY A 233 10.06 -11.04 -7.11
CA GLY A 233 10.81 -12.02 -7.86
C GLY A 233 12.17 -12.35 -7.23
N LEU A 234 13.21 -12.52 -8.05
CA LEU A 234 14.54 -12.94 -7.60
C LEU A 234 15.21 -11.93 -6.65
N GLU A 235 15.01 -10.64 -6.86
CA GLU A 235 15.57 -9.58 -5.98
C GLU A 235 14.95 -9.62 -4.59
N GLY A 236 13.64 -9.81 -4.51
CA GLY A 236 12.93 -9.93 -3.25
C GLY A 236 13.35 -11.18 -2.47
N ILE A 237 13.41 -12.33 -3.15
CA ILE A 237 13.88 -13.59 -2.56
C ILE A 237 15.31 -13.44 -2.05
N GLY A 238 16.18 -12.75 -2.78
CA GLY A 238 17.55 -12.48 -2.35
C GLY A 238 17.63 -11.67 -1.06
N SER A 239 16.69 -10.74 -0.82
CA SER A 239 16.62 -9.99 0.46
C SER A 239 16.31 -10.91 1.64
N LEU A 240 15.35 -11.82 1.48
CA LEU A 240 15.02 -12.80 2.51
C LEU A 240 16.19 -13.79 2.73
N GLN A 241 16.83 -14.25 1.66
CA GLN A 241 17.97 -15.15 1.73
C GLN A 241 19.12 -14.61 2.58
N GLN A 242 19.40 -13.30 2.53
CA GLN A 242 20.48 -12.70 3.34
C GLN A 242 20.29 -12.95 4.83
N PHE A 243 19.05 -12.86 5.32
CA PHE A 243 18.75 -13.11 6.73
C PHE A 243 18.81 -14.59 7.08
N LEU A 244 18.34 -15.44 6.18
CA LEU A 244 18.24 -16.88 6.42
C LEU A 244 19.55 -17.64 6.17
N THR A 245 20.53 -17.02 5.50
CA THR A 245 21.84 -17.63 5.25
C THR A 245 22.78 -17.51 6.45
N VAL A 246 22.71 -16.38 7.17
CA VAL A 246 23.54 -16.10 8.34
C VAL A 246 22.65 -15.59 9.49
N PRO A 247 21.74 -16.41 10.01
CA PRO A 247 20.78 -15.99 11.02
C PRO A 247 21.44 -15.56 12.33
N GLU A 248 22.58 -16.14 12.67
CA GLU A 248 23.34 -15.84 13.88
C GLU A 248 23.80 -14.37 13.91
N LYS A 249 24.14 -13.79 12.74
CA LYS A 249 24.52 -12.38 12.62
C LYS A 249 23.45 -11.45 13.15
N TYR A 250 22.18 -11.85 13.05
CA TYR A 250 21.02 -11.03 13.42
C TYR A 250 20.38 -11.50 14.73
N ASN A 251 20.99 -12.48 15.40
CA ASN A 251 20.38 -13.16 16.54
C ASN A 251 18.98 -13.74 16.19
N LEU A 252 18.78 -14.15 14.92
CA LEU A 252 17.52 -14.68 14.41
C LEU A 252 17.45 -16.18 14.67
N LYS A 253 16.48 -16.61 15.48
CA LYS A 253 16.27 -18.03 15.80
C LYS A 253 14.92 -18.55 15.32
N TYR A 254 13.89 -17.71 15.32
CA TYR A 254 12.52 -18.13 15.04
C TYR A 254 11.98 -17.49 13.79
N VAL A 255 11.30 -18.28 12.95
CA VAL A 255 10.55 -17.80 11.78
C VAL A 255 9.12 -18.31 11.91
N PHE A 256 8.17 -17.38 11.98
CA PHE A 256 6.74 -17.70 12.01
C PHE A 256 6.16 -17.42 10.63
N SER A 257 5.49 -18.42 10.04
CA SER A 257 4.85 -18.29 8.73
C SER A 257 3.34 -18.48 8.84
N ASN A 258 2.59 -17.59 8.19
CA ASN A 258 1.17 -17.78 7.96
C ASN A 258 0.97 -18.44 6.60
N ASP A 259 0.83 -19.75 6.57
CA ASP A 259 0.77 -20.57 5.35
C ASP A 259 -0.40 -20.19 4.44
N ARG A 260 -1.48 -19.65 4.99
CA ARG A 260 -2.65 -19.22 4.20
C ARG A 260 -2.38 -17.95 3.38
N TYR A 261 -1.46 -17.13 3.82
CA TYR A 261 -1.15 -15.85 3.18
C TYR A 261 0.24 -15.84 2.54
N TYR A 262 1.17 -16.61 3.09
CA TYR A 262 2.55 -16.69 2.62
C TYR A 262 2.85 -18.10 2.13
N ASP A 263 2.68 -18.34 0.85
CA ASP A 263 2.86 -19.66 0.20
C ASP A 263 4.27 -19.96 -0.39
N PRO A 264 5.37 -19.37 0.03
CA PRO A 264 6.68 -19.83 -0.40
C PRO A 264 7.33 -20.86 0.55
N LEU A 265 6.54 -21.46 1.44
CA LEU A 265 7.06 -22.51 2.33
C LEU A 265 7.78 -23.60 1.53
N HIS A 266 7.27 -23.97 0.36
CA HIS A 266 7.94 -24.92 -0.54
C HIS A 266 9.31 -24.43 -1.06
N MET A 267 9.48 -23.16 -1.31
CA MET A 267 10.78 -22.58 -1.72
C MET A 267 11.75 -22.51 -0.54
N LEU A 268 11.27 -22.08 0.63
CA LEU A 268 12.07 -21.99 1.85
C LEU A 268 12.47 -23.38 2.33
N ILE A 269 11.59 -24.36 2.36
CA ILE A 269 11.89 -25.76 2.73
C ILE A 269 12.93 -26.36 1.80
N ARG A 270 12.85 -26.13 0.49
CA ARG A 270 13.88 -26.57 -0.48
C ARG A 270 15.23 -25.91 -0.19
N PHE A 271 15.23 -24.64 0.16
CA PHE A 271 16.44 -23.88 0.49
C PHE A 271 17.09 -24.41 1.79
N PHE A 272 16.30 -24.62 2.84
CA PHE A 272 16.79 -25.13 4.12
C PHE A 272 17.24 -26.60 4.06
N LYS A 273 16.51 -27.47 3.35
CA LYS A 273 16.94 -28.83 3.10
C LYS A 273 18.29 -28.88 2.39
N LYS A 274 18.56 -27.93 1.48
CA LYS A 274 19.85 -27.85 0.79
C LYS A 274 20.98 -27.36 1.69
N ASN A 275 20.70 -26.52 2.68
CA ASN A 275 21.72 -25.86 3.50
C ASN A 275 21.88 -26.44 4.93
N LYS A 276 21.13 -27.49 5.30
CA LYS A 276 21.21 -28.23 6.59
C LYS A 276 21.37 -27.36 7.86
N ARG A 277 20.79 -26.15 7.90
CA ARG A 277 20.93 -25.25 9.05
C ARG A 277 19.68 -25.24 9.92
N LYS A 278 19.89 -25.17 11.23
CA LYS A 278 18.89 -25.25 12.30
C LYS A 278 18.09 -23.97 12.45
N ILE A 279 16.93 -23.89 11.80
CA ILE A 279 15.95 -22.82 12.03
C ILE A 279 14.61 -23.47 12.38
N GLY A 280 14.04 -23.09 13.52
CA GLY A 280 12.73 -23.57 13.94
C GLY A 280 11.60 -22.90 13.14
N PHE A 281 10.68 -23.68 12.56
CA PHE A 281 9.47 -23.21 11.93
C PHE A 281 8.26 -23.52 12.80
N SER A 282 7.39 -22.54 13.02
CA SER A 282 6.10 -22.73 13.68
C SER A 282 4.98 -22.21 12.80
N THR A 283 3.95 -23.02 12.60
CA THR A 283 2.72 -22.62 11.90
C THR A 283 1.64 -22.25 12.92
N PRO A 284 1.10 -21.03 12.88
CA PRO A 284 0.17 -20.53 13.90
C PRO A 284 -1.22 -21.19 13.93
N ASN A 285 -1.57 -22.02 12.97
CA ASN A 285 -2.96 -22.43 12.73
C ASN A 285 -3.24 -23.94 12.76
N THR A 286 -2.28 -24.75 13.10
CA THR A 286 -2.53 -26.19 13.25
C THR A 286 -1.99 -26.68 14.56
N SER A 287 -2.78 -27.49 15.24
CA SER A 287 -2.40 -28.32 16.37
C SER A 287 -1.29 -29.35 16.00
N ARG A 288 -0.41 -29.01 15.07
CA ARG A 288 0.75 -29.81 14.70
C ARG A 288 2.01 -29.18 15.25
N ASN A 289 2.66 -29.98 16.05
CA ASN A 289 3.87 -29.76 16.79
C ASN A 289 4.89 -28.87 16.06
N SER A 290 5.44 -27.92 16.83
CA SER A 290 6.66 -27.23 16.50
C SER A 290 7.70 -28.24 16.03
N ILE A 291 8.09 -28.20 14.77
CA ILE A 291 9.24 -28.95 14.28
C ILE A 291 10.47 -28.14 14.71
N GLY A 292 10.94 -28.40 15.91
CA GLY A 292 12.28 -28.03 16.30
C GLY A 292 13.24 -28.96 15.58
N PHE A 293 14.16 -28.43 14.84
CA PHE A 293 15.30 -29.18 14.36
C PHE A 293 16.43 -29.00 15.40
N ASP A 294 16.74 -30.06 16.09
CA ASP A 294 17.95 -30.15 16.90
C ASP A 294 19.22 -30.15 16.05
#